data_7d5dcf5ad39d2fac7647c9d2a3610e75
#
_entry.id   7d5dcf5ad39d2fac7647c9d2a3610e75
#
_cell.length_a   1.000
_cell.length_b   1.000
_cell.length_c   1.000
_cell.angle_alpha   90.00
_cell.angle_beta   90.00
_cell.angle_gamma   90.00
#
_symmetry.space_group_name_H-M   'P 1'
#
loop_
_entity.id
_entity.type
_entity.pdbx_description
1 polymer ?
#
loop_
_entity_poly.entity_id
_entity_poly.type
_entity_poly.pdbx_seq_one_letter_code
_entity_poly.pdbx_strand_id
1 'polypeptide(L)'
;KILNHFGCLNDLELTEVGKSVGAIRGENELWVGLVLLSGYLDDLDPPDLAAIIQAICVEVRRPNHWCNFKPSMKVIDVFNELESLRKLVASKQNKFNIDTPIFLETDLTGIISEWATGKKWKELIFNTSLDEGDVVRILRRSVDVLSQIQYCKGVSNKLKNKAKLALKAINRFPVSESNDLLKVSDNINPATKRIDNNF
;
A
#
# COMPACT_ATOMS: atom_id res chain seq x y z
N LYS A 1 -26.73 -0.02 -4.81
CA LYS A 1 -27.25 0.68 -3.60
C LYS A 1 -26.14 1.26 -2.73
N ILE A 2 -25.13 0.43 -2.31
CA ILE A 2 -24.01 0.98 -1.47
C ILE A 2 -23.21 2.04 -2.22
N LEU A 3 -22.88 1.83 -3.49
CA LEU A 3 -22.14 2.79 -4.32
C LEU A 3 -22.89 4.12 -4.49
N ASN A 4 -24.23 4.08 -4.63
CA ASN A 4 -25.04 5.30 -4.66
C ASN A 4 -25.01 6.02 -3.32
N HIS A 5 -25.04 5.25 -2.20
CA HIS A 5 -24.99 5.85 -0.85
C HIS A 5 -23.69 6.65 -0.63
N PHE A 6 -22.54 6.15 -1.13
CA PHE A 6 -21.25 6.84 -1.04
C PHE A 6 -20.95 7.75 -2.23
N GLY A 7 -21.95 8.05 -3.07
CA GLY A 7 -21.80 8.96 -4.18
C GLY A 7 -20.88 8.47 -5.30
N CYS A 8 -20.60 7.17 -5.37
CA CYS A 8 -19.82 6.59 -6.46
C CYS A 8 -20.61 6.49 -7.77
N LEU A 9 -21.93 6.41 -7.66
CA LEU A 9 -22.87 6.38 -8.78
C LEU A 9 -23.93 7.46 -8.60
N ASN A 10 -24.31 8.08 -9.72
CA ASN A 10 -25.52 8.85 -9.86
C ASN A 10 -26.40 8.10 -10.87
N ASP A 11 -27.49 7.49 -10.38
CA ASP A 11 -28.25 6.48 -11.11
C ASP A 11 -27.35 5.31 -11.58
N LEU A 12 -27.06 5.22 -12.86
CA LEU A 12 -26.17 4.20 -13.45
C LEU A 12 -24.83 4.76 -13.93
N GLU A 13 -24.60 6.07 -13.78
CA GLU A 13 -23.39 6.74 -14.25
C GLU A 13 -22.35 6.85 -13.13
N LEU A 14 -21.08 6.59 -13.47
CA LEU A 14 -19.96 6.77 -12.55
C LEU A 14 -19.68 8.27 -12.31
N THR A 15 -19.71 8.67 -11.05
CA THR A 15 -19.24 9.99 -10.63
C THR A 15 -17.70 10.06 -10.60
N GLU A 16 -17.12 11.22 -10.33
CA GLU A 16 -15.66 11.35 -10.11
C GLU A 16 -15.19 10.54 -8.89
N VAL A 17 -16.02 10.45 -7.83
CA VAL A 17 -15.79 9.55 -6.68
C VAL A 17 -15.76 8.10 -7.14
N GLY A 18 -16.77 7.68 -7.91
CA GLY A 18 -16.84 6.31 -8.45
C GLY A 18 -15.68 5.97 -9.37
N LYS A 19 -15.23 6.90 -10.20
CA LYS A 19 -14.03 6.71 -11.05
C LYS A 19 -12.76 6.56 -10.22
N SER A 20 -12.65 7.32 -9.12
CA SER A 20 -11.49 7.22 -8.22
C SER A 20 -11.47 5.90 -7.46
N VAL A 21 -12.61 5.46 -6.92
CA VAL A 21 -12.77 4.14 -6.30
C VAL A 21 -12.44 3.02 -7.30
N GLY A 22 -12.97 3.10 -8.52
CA GLY A 22 -12.74 2.12 -9.59
C GLY A 22 -11.31 2.07 -10.13
N ALA A 23 -10.46 3.06 -9.81
CA ALA A 23 -9.04 3.05 -10.15
C ALA A 23 -8.19 2.23 -9.18
N ILE A 24 -8.73 1.91 -8.01
CA ILE A 24 -8.06 1.07 -6.99
C ILE A 24 -8.33 -0.40 -7.28
N ARG A 25 -7.34 -1.23 -7.07
CA ARG A 25 -7.44 -2.70 -7.10
C ARG A 25 -7.07 -3.26 -5.73
N GLY A 26 -7.98 -3.96 -5.10
CA GLY A 26 -7.76 -4.46 -3.75
C GLY A 26 -8.88 -5.39 -3.29
N GLU A 27 -8.90 -5.70 -2.01
CA GLU A 27 -9.94 -6.53 -1.41
C GLU A 27 -11.23 -5.74 -1.15
N ASN A 28 -11.08 -4.43 -0.89
CA ASN A 28 -12.21 -3.52 -0.73
C ASN A 28 -11.86 -2.15 -1.33
N GLU A 29 -12.10 -2.00 -2.63
CA GLU A 29 -11.80 -0.78 -3.37
C GLU A 29 -12.62 0.41 -2.87
N LEU A 30 -13.86 0.17 -2.43
CA LEU A 30 -14.73 1.21 -1.87
C LEU A 30 -14.11 1.79 -0.60
N TRP A 31 -13.67 0.93 0.34
CA TRP A 31 -13.04 1.36 1.58
C TRP A 31 -11.78 2.19 1.31
N VAL A 32 -10.84 1.63 0.56
CA VAL A 32 -9.57 2.30 0.22
C VAL A 32 -9.82 3.61 -0.52
N GLY A 33 -10.72 3.62 -1.51
CA GLY A 33 -11.06 4.81 -2.28
C GLY A 33 -11.68 5.92 -1.41
N LEU A 34 -12.59 5.58 -0.49
CA LEU A 34 -13.18 6.54 0.44
C LEU A 34 -12.13 7.13 1.39
N VAL A 35 -11.20 6.32 1.90
CA VAL A 35 -10.08 6.81 2.72
C VAL A 35 -9.21 7.80 1.93
N LEU A 36 -8.85 7.48 0.70
CA LEU A 36 -8.05 8.37 -0.15
C LEU A 36 -8.73 9.69 -0.48
N LEU A 37 -10.06 9.69 -0.54
CA LEU A 37 -10.87 10.88 -0.85
C LEU A 37 -11.31 11.65 0.39
N SER A 38 -11.06 11.13 1.60
CA SER A 38 -11.50 11.76 2.86
C SER A 38 -10.80 13.09 3.20
N GLY A 39 -9.61 13.33 2.62
CA GLY A 39 -8.75 14.45 2.99
C GLY A 39 -7.88 14.22 4.23
N TYR A 40 -8.16 13.19 5.05
CA TYR A 40 -7.40 12.93 6.29
C TYR A 40 -5.92 12.61 6.05
N LEU A 41 -5.57 12.17 4.84
CA LEU A 41 -4.19 11.77 4.50
C LEU A 41 -3.33 12.93 3.96
N ASP A 42 -3.93 14.07 3.65
CA ASP A 42 -3.26 15.15 2.92
C ASP A 42 -2.09 15.79 3.69
N ASP A 43 -2.12 15.74 5.03
CA ASP A 43 -1.09 16.33 5.89
C ASP A 43 -0.03 15.34 6.37
N LEU A 44 -0.21 14.05 6.10
CA LEU A 44 0.78 13.03 6.46
C LEU A 44 2.10 13.22 5.68
N ASP A 45 3.21 12.94 6.34
CA ASP A 45 4.50 12.81 5.67
C ASP A 45 4.59 11.46 4.93
N PRO A 46 5.46 11.31 3.92
CA PRO A 46 5.52 10.07 3.13
C PRO A 46 5.68 8.77 3.93
N PRO A 47 6.49 8.68 5.01
CA PRO A 47 6.56 7.48 5.85
C PRO A 47 5.25 7.15 6.56
N ASP A 48 4.57 8.15 7.11
CA ASP A 48 3.30 7.99 7.78
C ASP A 48 2.18 7.63 6.80
N LEU A 49 2.21 8.21 5.59
CA LEU A 49 1.31 7.83 4.52
C LEU A 49 1.49 6.36 4.13
N ALA A 50 2.73 5.87 3.98
CA ALA A 50 2.98 4.46 3.69
C ALA A 50 2.41 3.55 4.78
N ALA A 51 2.54 3.94 6.05
CA ALA A 51 2.00 3.22 7.20
C ALA A 51 0.46 3.14 7.17
N ILE A 52 -0.23 4.25 6.89
CA ILE A 52 -1.70 4.25 6.76
C ILE A 52 -2.15 3.41 5.57
N ILE A 53 -1.48 3.49 4.42
CA ILE A 53 -1.82 2.66 3.25
C ILE A 53 -1.69 1.18 3.59
N GLN A 54 -0.65 0.76 4.31
CA GLN A 54 -0.54 -0.61 4.80
C GLN A 54 -1.73 -0.99 5.69
N ALA A 55 -2.07 -0.13 6.66
CA ALA A 55 -3.10 -0.40 7.65
C ALA A 55 -4.50 -0.63 7.03
N ILE A 56 -4.81 0.06 5.93
CA ILE A 56 -6.12 -0.01 5.28
C ILE A 56 -6.23 -1.08 4.19
N CYS A 57 -5.12 -1.67 3.74
CA CYS A 57 -5.12 -2.60 2.62
C CYS A 57 -4.55 -3.99 2.92
N VAL A 58 -4.00 -4.21 4.12
CA VAL A 58 -3.36 -5.49 4.46
C VAL A 58 -3.92 -6.08 5.74
N GLU A 59 -4.37 -7.34 5.65
CA GLU A 59 -4.68 -8.15 6.82
C GLU A 59 -3.40 -8.80 7.36
N VAL A 60 -3.23 -8.78 8.68
CA VAL A 60 -2.19 -9.54 9.36
C VAL A 60 -2.77 -10.83 9.88
N ARG A 61 -2.47 -11.94 9.22
CA ARG A 61 -3.08 -13.26 9.51
C ARG A 61 -2.40 -14.04 10.63
N ARG A 62 -1.32 -13.53 11.23
CA ARG A 62 -0.62 -14.21 12.33
C ARG A 62 -1.14 -13.73 13.67
N PRO A 63 -1.78 -14.59 14.48
CA PRO A 63 -2.14 -14.24 15.84
C PRO A 63 -0.85 -13.99 16.67
N ASN A 64 -0.93 -13.09 17.63
CA ASN A 64 0.17 -12.77 18.56
C ASN A 64 1.45 -12.22 17.88
N HIS A 65 1.34 -11.61 16.70
CA HIS A 65 2.47 -10.87 16.14
C HIS A 65 2.77 -9.63 17.00
N TRP A 66 4.03 -9.24 17.02
CA TRP A 66 4.47 -8.04 17.72
C TRP A 66 5.43 -7.23 16.85
N CYS A 67 5.48 -5.94 17.12
CA CYS A 67 6.43 -5.00 16.53
C CYS A 67 6.86 -3.99 17.60
N ASN A 68 8.17 -3.79 17.73
CA ASN A 68 8.72 -2.84 18.71
C ASN A 68 8.62 -1.38 18.26
N PHE A 69 8.40 -1.13 16.97
CA PHE A 69 8.22 0.21 16.44
C PHE A 69 6.78 0.66 16.62
N LYS A 70 6.61 1.88 17.12
CA LYS A 70 5.29 2.47 17.36
C LYS A 70 4.92 3.44 16.24
N PRO A 71 3.64 3.59 15.92
CA PRO A 71 3.18 4.62 15.01
C PRO A 71 3.48 6.04 15.56
N SER A 72 3.64 6.99 14.64
CA SER A 72 3.70 8.41 15.01
C SER A 72 2.35 8.90 15.56
N MET A 73 2.37 10.03 16.30
CA MET A 73 1.12 10.65 16.78
C MET A 73 0.20 11.02 15.62
N LYS A 74 0.74 11.50 14.49
CA LYS A 74 -0.05 11.83 13.28
C LYS A 74 -0.79 10.59 12.73
N VAL A 75 -0.13 9.44 12.74
CA VAL A 75 -0.75 8.17 12.33
C VAL A 75 -1.90 7.81 13.28
N ILE A 76 -1.70 7.96 14.59
CA ILE A 76 -2.73 7.69 15.60
C ILE A 76 -3.94 8.63 15.42
N ASP A 77 -3.71 9.92 15.18
CA ASP A 77 -4.78 10.89 14.95
C ASP A 77 -5.61 10.51 13.72
N VAL A 78 -4.96 10.15 12.62
CA VAL A 78 -5.64 9.69 11.39
C VAL A 78 -6.41 8.39 11.63
N PHE A 79 -5.92 7.46 12.44
CA PHE A 79 -6.66 6.27 12.81
C PHE A 79 -7.99 6.60 13.50
N ASN A 80 -7.99 7.56 14.43
CA ASN A 80 -9.21 7.98 15.12
C ASN A 80 -10.25 8.54 14.15
N GLU A 81 -9.83 9.32 13.14
CA GLU A 81 -10.72 9.84 12.09
C GLU A 81 -11.25 8.69 11.19
N LEU A 82 -10.37 7.79 10.78
CA LEU A 82 -10.73 6.67 9.92
C LEU A 82 -11.66 5.66 10.61
N GLU A 83 -11.58 5.51 11.93
CA GLU A 83 -12.47 4.61 12.67
C GLU A 83 -13.94 4.98 12.51
N SER A 84 -14.26 6.27 12.50
CA SER A 84 -15.62 6.77 12.25
C SER A 84 -16.10 6.41 10.84
N LEU A 85 -15.24 6.62 9.84
CA LEU A 85 -15.53 6.24 8.45
C LEU A 85 -15.67 4.71 8.30
N ARG A 86 -14.79 3.93 8.97
CA ARG A 86 -14.84 2.47 8.99
C ARG A 86 -16.17 1.95 9.50
N LYS A 87 -16.65 2.48 10.62
CA LYS A 87 -17.96 2.12 11.21
C LYS A 87 -19.11 2.43 10.26
N LEU A 88 -19.06 3.57 9.58
CA LEU A 88 -20.07 3.95 8.60
C LEU A 88 -20.10 2.94 7.42
N VAL A 89 -18.93 2.63 6.85
CA VAL A 89 -18.83 1.66 5.72
C VAL A 89 -19.33 0.28 6.17
N ALA A 90 -18.86 -0.22 7.33
CA ALA A 90 -19.29 -1.50 7.89
C ALA A 90 -20.81 -1.57 8.09
N SER A 91 -21.42 -0.53 8.67
CA SER A 91 -22.87 -0.45 8.85
C SER A 91 -23.62 -0.57 7.52
N LYS A 92 -23.11 0.07 6.46
CA LYS A 92 -23.75 0.00 5.13
C LYS A 92 -23.51 -1.33 4.44
N GLN A 93 -22.32 -1.91 4.58
CA GLN A 93 -22.03 -3.25 4.06
C GLN A 93 -22.99 -4.28 4.70
N ASN A 94 -23.11 -4.25 6.03
CA ASN A 94 -24.04 -5.13 6.77
C ASN A 94 -25.49 -4.96 6.31
N LYS A 95 -25.95 -3.72 6.13
CA LYS A 95 -27.30 -3.43 5.63
C LYS A 95 -27.59 -4.03 4.26
N PHE A 96 -26.58 -4.18 3.42
CA PHE A 96 -26.71 -4.69 2.06
C PHE A 96 -26.18 -6.13 1.89
N ASN A 97 -25.87 -6.83 3.01
CA ASN A 97 -25.32 -8.19 3.04
C ASN A 97 -24.04 -8.30 2.18
N ILE A 98 -23.14 -7.33 2.31
CA ILE A 98 -21.84 -7.33 1.65
C ILE A 98 -20.78 -7.71 2.68
N ASP A 99 -20.10 -8.82 2.44
CA ASP A 99 -19.04 -9.37 3.30
C ASP A 99 -17.67 -9.11 2.66
N THR A 100 -17.29 -7.84 2.59
CA THR A 100 -15.95 -7.43 2.13
C THR A 100 -15.16 -6.88 3.33
N PRO A 101 -13.91 -7.30 3.54
CA PRO A 101 -13.14 -6.88 4.71
C PRO A 101 -12.85 -5.38 4.69
N ILE A 102 -12.89 -4.75 5.85
CA ILE A 102 -12.56 -3.33 6.04
C ILE A 102 -11.39 -3.28 7.02
N PHE A 103 -10.17 -3.35 6.47
CA PHE A 103 -8.95 -3.36 7.28
C PHE A 103 -8.65 -1.99 7.86
N LEU A 104 -8.21 -1.97 9.09
CA LEU A 104 -7.62 -0.83 9.76
C LEU A 104 -6.67 -1.37 10.85
N GLU A 105 -5.51 -1.90 10.41
CA GLU A 105 -4.56 -2.63 11.24
C GLU A 105 -3.44 -1.70 11.72
N THR A 106 -3.40 -1.46 13.03
CA THR A 106 -2.47 -0.49 13.63
C THR A 106 -1.08 -1.08 13.92
N ASP A 107 -1.01 -2.38 14.19
CA ASP A 107 0.14 -2.99 14.88
C ASP A 107 1.45 -2.97 14.07
N LEU A 108 1.36 -2.89 12.75
CA LEU A 108 2.52 -2.90 11.86
C LEU A 108 2.87 -1.55 11.24
N THR A 109 2.11 -0.51 11.56
CA THR A 109 2.34 0.83 10.99
C THR A 109 3.73 1.37 11.34
N GLY A 110 4.22 1.10 12.56
CA GLY A 110 5.55 1.50 12.99
C GLY A 110 6.67 0.88 12.15
N ILE A 111 6.57 -0.41 11.78
CA ILE A 111 7.61 -1.06 10.95
C ILE A 111 7.63 -0.47 9.53
N ILE A 112 6.47 -0.11 8.99
CA ILE A 112 6.37 0.50 7.65
C ILE A 112 6.95 1.90 7.64
N SER A 113 6.63 2.75 8.65
CA SER A 113 7.22 4.08 8.80
C SER A 113 8.74 4.00 8.91
N GLU A 114 9.27 3.11 9.76
CA GLU A 114 10.70 2.93 9.95
C GLU A 114 11.42 2.44 8.69
N TRP A 115 10.79 1.55 7.94
CA TRP A 115 11.29 1.16 6.63
C TRP A 115 11.33 2.34 5.67
N ALA A 116 10.27 3.14 5.61
CA ALA A 116 10.17 4.31 4.74
C ALA A 116 11.19 5.41 5.10
N THR A 117 11.59 5.54 6.36
CA THR A 117 12.66 6.46 6.79
C THR A 117 14.07 5.98 6.48
N GLY A 118 14.23 4.76 5.96
CA GLY A 118 15.53 4.23 5.54
C GLY A 118 16.22 3.28 6.50
N LYS A 119 15.52 2.77 7.52
CA LYS A 119 16.07 1.79 8.46
C LYS A 119 16.62 0.56 7.71
N LYS A 120 17.70 -0.02 8.21
CA LYS A 120 18.33 -1.20 7.61
C LYS A 120 17.44 -2.44 7.76
N TRP A 121 17.40 -3.29 6.74
CA TRP A 121 16.54 -4.48 6.71
C TRP A 121 16.74 -5.39 7.91
N LYS A 122 17.98 -5.74 8.25
CA LYS A 122 18.28 -6.61 9.39
C LYS A 122 17.77 -6.04 10.72
N GLU A 123 17.88 -4.74 10.92
CA GLU A 123 17.39 -4.06 12.12
C GLU A 123 15.86 -4.05 12.16
N LEU A 124 15.23 -3.87 11.00
CA LEU A 124 13.78 -3.91 10.85
C LEU A 124 13.23 -5.28 11.27
N ILE A 125 13.78 -6.36 10.71
CA ILE A 125 13.34 -7.74 10.97
C ILE A 125 13.61 -8.16 12.43
N PHE A 126 14.70 -7.73 13.03
CA PHE A 126 14.99 -8.01 14.44
C PHE A 126 13.93 -7.43 15.41
N ASN A 127 13.20 -6.42 15.01
CA ASN A 127 12.21 -5.71 15.83
C ASN A 127 10.76 -6.14 15.56
N THR A 128 10.53 -7.29 14.97
CA THR A 128 9.19 -7.87 14.74
C THR A 128 9.22 -9.38 14.87
N SER A 129 8.07 -9.97 15.20
CA SER A 129 7.88 -11.43 15.17
C SER A 129 7.55 -11.98 13.79
N LEU A 130 7.36 -11.09 12.80
CA LEU A 130 7.12 -11.50 11.42
C LEU A 130 8.42 -11.99 10.78
N ASP A 131 8.31 -13.01 9.92
CA ASP A 131 9.44 -13.39 9.10
C ASP A 131 9.63 -12.44 7.90
N GLU A 132 10.79 -12.53 7.26
CA GLU A 132 11.16 -11.64 6.15
C GLU A 132 10.16 -11.69 5.00
N GLY A 133 9.63 -12.88 4.68
CA GLY A 133 8.67 -13.08 3.61
C GLY A 133 7.35 -12.35 3.88
N ASP A 134 6.86 -12.38 5.12
CA ASP A 134 5.65 -11.66 5.51
C ASP A 134 5.85 -10.15 5.41
N VAL A 135 6.99 -9.63 5.89
CA VAL A 135 7.28 -8.18 5.80
C VAL A 135 7.40 -7.74 4.35
N VAL A 136 8.07 -8.51 3.49
CA VAL A 136 8.15 -8.23 2.05
C VAL A 136 6.76 -8.21 1.42
N ARG A 137 5.91 -9.21 1.73
CA ARG A 137 4.54 -9.31 1.20
C ARG A 137 3.69 -8.09 1.60
N ILE A 138 3.76 -7.67 2.85
CA ILE A 138 3.04 -6.51 3.37
C ILE A 138 3.50 -5.23 2.65
N LEU A 139 4.80 -5.03 2.54
CA LEU A 139 5.37 -3.87 1.86
C LEU A 139 5.02 -3.84 0.36
N ARG A 140 5.09 -4.98 -0.34
CA ARG A 140 4.68 -5.07 -1.76
C ARG A 140 3.22 -4.70 -1.96
N ARG A 141 2.33 -5.16 -1.06
CA ARG A 141 0.92 -4.77 -1.13
C ARG A 141 0.73 -3.26 -0.98
N SER A 142 1.49 -2.63 -0.07
CA SER A 142 1.47 -1.18 0.10
C SER A 142 2.03 -0.45 -1.13
N VAL A 143 3.08 -0.98 -1.76
CA VAL A 143 3.63 -0.49 -3.04
C VAL A 143 2.56 -0.50 -4.13
N ASP A 144 1.81 -1.60 -4.25
CA ASP A 144 0.75 -1.73 -5.24
C ASP A 144 -0.31 -0.63 -5.09
N VAL A 145 -0.82 -0.41 -3.88
CA VAL A 145 -1.83 0.63 -3.62
C VAL A 145 -1.26 2.02 -3.83
N LEU A 146 -0.06 2.34 -3.31
CA LEU A 146 0.59 3.63 -3.51
C LEU A 146 0.78 3.96 -4.99
N SER A 147 1.10 2.97 -5.83
CA SER A 147 1.27 3.16 -7.27
C SER A 147 -0.04 3.55 -7.97
N GLN A 148 -1.18 3.10 -7.44
CA GLN A 148 -2.50 3.34 -8.02
C GLN A 148 -3.07 4.73 -7.67
N ILE A 149 -2.62 5.36 -6.57
CA ILE A 149 -3.11 6.68 -6.12
C ILE A 149 -2.99 7.75 -7.23
N GLN A 150 -1.98 7.64 -8.07
CA GLN A 150 -1.75 8.60 -9.17
C GLN A 150 -2.92 8.63 -10.18
N TYR A 151 -3.63 7.52 -10.33
CA TYR A 151 -4.75 7.36 -11.27
C TYR A 151 -6.11 7.76 -10.67
N CYS A 152 -6.18 8.02 -9.36
CA CYS A 152 -7.40 8.47 -8.68
C CYS A 152 -7.64 9.95 -8.96
N LYS A 153 -8.64 10.26 -9.79
CA LYS A 153 -8.91 11.63 -10.24
C LYS A 153 -9.28 12.59 -9.11
N GLY A 154 -10.10 12.14 -8.15
CA GLY A 154 -10.57 12.94 -7.02
C GLY A 154 -9.54 13.18 -5.91
N VAL A 155 -8.38 12.54 -5.95
CA VAL A 155 -7.33 12.69 -4.95
C VAL A 155 -6.51 13.96 -5.24
N SER A 156 -6.17 14.72 -4.18
CA SER A 156 -5.40 15.95 -4.26
C SER A 156 -4.00 15.74 -4.88
N ASN A 157 -3.51 16.74 -5.60
CA ASN A 157 -2.13 16.70 -6.14
C ASN A 157 -1.08 16.62 -5.01
N LYS A 158 -1.39 17.18 -3.84
CA LYS A 158 -0.56 17.09 -2.64
C LYS A 158 -0.39 15.63 -2.21
N LEU A 159 -1.50 14.89 -2.09
CA LEU A 159 -1.47 13.48 -1.71
C LEU A 159 -0.80 12.61 -2.78
N LYS A 160 -1.07 12.87 -4.07
CA LYS A 160 -0.39 12.16 -5.17
C LYS A 160 1.13 12.32 -5.13
N ASN A 161 1.63 13.52 -4.86
CA ASN A 161 3.07 13.76 -4.75
C ASN A 161 3.66 13.04 -3.53
N LYS A 162 2.99 13.07 -2.39
CA LYS A 162 3.43 12.32 -1.19
C LYS A 162 3.39 10.81 -1.42
N ALA A 163 2.39 10.30 -2.12
CA ALA A 163 2.31 8.89 -2.48
C ALA A 163 3.49 8.44 -3.38
N LYS A 164 3.93 9.28 -4.31
CA LYS A 164 5.15 9.03 -5.11
C LYS A 164 6.41 8.94 -4.24
N LEU A 165 6.53 9.84 -3.27
CA LEU A 165 7.67 9.83 -2.34
C LEU A 165 7.63 8.60 -1.42
N ALA A 166 6.47 8.27 -0.88
CA ALA A 166 6.24 7.08 -0.05
C ALA A 166 6.56 5.80 -0.84
N LEU A 167 6.05 5.69 -2.08
CA LEU A 167 6.33 4.58 -2.98
C LEU A 167 7.84 4.40 -3.19
N LYS A 168 8.56 5.47 -3.53
CA LYS A 168 10.02 5.45 -3.72
C LYS A 168 10.74 5.01 -2.44
N ALA A 169 10.27 5.47 -1.28
CA ALA A 169 10.91 5.18 0.01
C ALA A 169 10.79 3.70 0.40
N ILE A 170 9.63 3.06 0.17
CA ILE A 170 9.42 1.66 0.56
C ILE A 170 9.80 0.65 -0.52
N ASN A 171 9.80 1.03 -1.80
CA ASN A 171 10.10 0.13 -2.92
C ASN A 171 11.61 0.03 -3.19
N ARG A 172 12.35 -0.45 -2.22
CA ARG A 172 13.79 -0.72 -2.30
C ARG A 172 14.08 -2.18 -1.94
N PHE A 173 15.25 -2.72 -2.31
CA PHE A 173 15.61 -4.10 -1.98
C PHE A 173 15.49 -4.36 -0.46
N PRO A 174 14.87 -5.49 -0.03
CA PRO A 174 14.42 -6.64 -0.81
C PRO A 174 12.95 -6.56 -1.29
N VAL A 175 12.24 -5.46 -1.09
CA VAL A 175 10.84 -5.30 -1.51
C VAL A 175 10.73 -5.21 -3.04
N SER A 176 11.56 -4.37 -3.65
CA SER A 176 11.75 -4.39 -5.10
C SER A 176 12.58 -5.61 -5.49
N GLU A 177 12.19 -6.28 -6.58
CA GLU A 177 13.07 -7.26 -7.21
C GLU A 177 14.29 -6.52 -7.77
N SER A 178 15.48 -6.94 -7.37
CA SER A 178 16.69 -6.35 -7.93
C SER A 178 16.77 -6.71 -9.41
N ASN A 179 16.74 -5.71 -10.29
CA ASN A 179 17.05 -5.87 -11.71
C ASN A 179 18.51 -6.34 -11.95
N ASP A 180 19.29 -6.56 -10.89
CA ASP A 180 20.67 -7.00 -10.99
C ASP A 180 20.80 -8.45 -11.46
N LEU A 181 19.76 -9.29 -11.32
CA LEU A 181 19.75 -10.64 -11.89
C LEU A 181 19.63 -10.62 -13.43
N LEU A 182 19.04 -9.57 -14.01
CA LEU A 182 18.94 -9.42 -15.46
C LEU A 182 20.25 -8.90 -16.09
N LYS A 183 21.06 -8.15 -15.33
CA LYS A 183 22.36 -7.65 -15.83
C LYS A 183 23.47 -8.69 -15.85
N VAL A 184 23.32 -9.78 -15.08
CA VAL A 184 24.28 -10.91 -15.09
C VAL A 184 24.05 -11.82 -16.28
N SER A 185 22.82 -11.92 -16.83
CA SER A 185 22.53 -12.73 -18.01
C SER A 185 23.04 -12.11 -19.32
N ASP A 186 23.17 -10.78 -19.40
CA ASP A 186 23.63 -10.09 -20.61
C ASP A 186 25.16 -10.07 -20.77
N ASN A 187 25.91 -10.45 -19.73
CA ASN A 187 27.38 -10.52 -19.77
C ASN A 187 27.94 -11.93 -20.03
N ILE A 188 27.09 -12.93 -20.24
CA ILE A 188 27.54 -14.26 -20.69
C ILE A 188 27.28 -14.39 -22.17
N ASN A 189 28.06 -13.69 -22.97
CA ASN A 189 28.18 -13.97 -24.40
C ASN A 189 29.46 -14.77 -24.60
N PRO A 190 29.38 -16.11 -24.82
CA PRO A 190 30.57 -16.87 -25.15
C PRO A 190 30.99 -16.47 -26.57
N ALA A 191 32.13 -15.83 -26.65
CA ALA A 191 32.80 -15.56 -27.90
C ALA A 191 32.93 -16.90 -28.69
N THR A 192 32.20 -17.01 -29.76
CA THR A 192 32.37 -18.07 -30.77
C THR A 192 33.74 -17.86 -31.40
N LYS A 193 34.74 -18.60 -30.94
CA LYS A 193 35.99 -18.78 -31.66
C LYS A 193 35.65 -19.56 -32.95
N ARG A 194 35.66 -18.84 -34.07
CA ARG A 194 35.81 -19.47 -35.40
C ARG A 194 37.15 -20.17 -35.38
N ILE A 195 37.13 -21.46 -35.49
CA ILE A 195 38.31 -22.24 -35.85
C ILE A 195 38.30 -22.26 -37.39
N ASP A 196 39.16 -21.47 -38.01
CA ASP A 196 39.53 -21.61 -39.39
C ASP A 196 40.36 -22.92 -39.51
N ASN A 197 39.80 -23.93 -40.08
CA ASN A 197 40.56 -25.08 -40.58
C ASN A 197 40.88 -24.82 -42.05
N ASN A 198 42.09 -24.32 -42.29
CA ASN A 198 42.81 -24.58 -43.53
C ASN A 198 43.69 -25.83 -43.31
N PHE A 199 43.35 -26.91 -43.93
CA PHE A 199 44.18 -27.84 -44.72
C PHE A 199 43.30 -28.96 -45.25
#